data_7c0e0c280a8a955476665149144918c7
#
_entry.id   7c0e0c280a8a955476665149144918c7
#
_cell.length_a   1.000
_cell.length_b   1.000
_cell.length_c   1.000
_cell.angle_alpha   90.00
_cell.angle_beta   90.00
_cell.angle_gamma   90.00
#
_symmetry.space_group_name_H-M   'P 1'
#
loop_
_entity.id
_entity.type
_entity.pdbx_description
1 polymer ?
#
loop_
_entity_poly.entity_id
_entity_poly.type
_entity_poly.pdbx_seq_one_letter_code
_entity_poly.pdbx_strand_id
1 'polypeptide(L)'
;MISFKNKKIIVLDLDGTIVDLAADWHNLKQILSDRYTKIYGETCEFKHISACLDYIVEKEDEKELKNFFKIMEEYEMSNIDENKEIQESIFFINNLELFGVPKEIKLAIYSLNTRKAIINSLTLAKIYNKFDFIIGREDIRKWKPNPEGLLRIKEYFGVKKSEMIYFGDLQKDVETGKNAGIESYLIDEIINLVNKKRAEMKIT
;
A
#
# COMPACT_ATOMS: atom_id res chain seq x y z
N MET A 1 -16.19 16.15 -0.67
CA MET A 1 -16.84 14.88 -1.05
C MET A 1 -16.04 14.30 -2.21
N ILE A 2 -15.57 13.06 -2.10
CA ILE A 2 -14.79 12.37 -3.12
C ILE A 2 -15.64 12.18 -4.38
N SER A 3 -15.03 12.36 -5.55
CA SER A 3 -15.68 12.11 -6.84
C SER A 3 -14.85 11.19 -7.70
N PHE A 4 -15.44 10.11 -8.15
CA PHE A 4 -14.82 9.15 -9.06
C PHE A 4 -15.13 9.41 -10.54
N LYS A 5 -15.98 10.39 -10.86
CA LYS A 5 -16.56 10.62 -12.22
C LYS A 5 -15.54 10.68 -13.35
N ASN A 6 -14.36 11.26 -13.10
CA ASN A 6 -13.30 11.43 -14.11
C ASN A 6 -12.07 10.57 -13.79
N LYS A 7 -12.20 9.61 -12.89
CA LYS A 7 -11.10 8.72 -12.52
C LYS A 7 -11.05 7.51 -13.43
N LYS A 8 -9.84 7.09 -13.75
CA LYS A 8 -9.54 5.87 -14.49
C LYS A 8 -8.82 4.85 -13.62
N ILE A 9 -8.12 5.33 -12.60
CA ILE A 9 -7.33 4.47 -11.70
C ILE A 9 -7.65 4.83 -10.25
N ILE A 10 -8.00 3.82 -9.47
CA ILE A 10 -7.96 3.89 -8.01
C ILE A 10 -6.74 3.11 -7.54
N VAL A 11 -5.88 3.76 -6.79
CA VAL A 11 -4.74 3.12 -6.12
C VAL A 11 -5.06 2.97 -4.65
N LEU A 12 -4.74 1.83 -4.09
CA LEU A 12 -4.92 1.53 -2.67
C LEU A 12 -3.58 1.08 -2.06
N ASP A 13 -3.32 1.45 -0.82
CA ASP A 13 -2.32 0.76 0.00
C ASP A 13 -2.87 -0.59 0.43
N LEU A 14 -2.09 -1.41 1.12
CA LEU A 14 -2.50 -2.71 1.62
C LEU A 14 -2.72 -2.69 3.13
N ASP A 15 -1.63 -2.58 3.91
CA ASP A 15 -1.65 -2.65 5.38
C ASP A 15 -2.35 -1.43 5.98
N GLY A 16 -3.31 -1.65 6.88
CA GLY A 16 -4.16 -0.60 7.43
C GLY A 16 -5.19 -0.02 6.44
N THR A 17 -5.22 -0.49 5.19
CA THR A 17 -6.09 0.03 4.11
C THR A 17 -7.06 -1.03 3.59
N ILE A 18 -6.58 -2.21 3.25
CA ILE A 18 -7.38 -3.36 2.78
C ILE A 18 -7.40 -4.45 3.84
N VAL A 19 -6.27 -4.68 4.47
CA VAL A 19 -6.09 -5.63 5.56
C VAL A 19 -5.20 -5.02 6.64
N ASP A 20 -5.36 -5.47 7.88
CA ASP A 20 -4.39 -5.30 8.95
C ASP A 20 -3.46 -6.52 8.95
N LEU A 21 -2.20 -6.34 8.63
CA LEU A 21 -1.22 -7.42 8.61
C LEU A 21 -0.86 -7.88 10.02
N ALA A 22 -0.94 -9.18 10.26
CA ALA A 22 -0.59 -9.81 11.53
C ALA A 22 0.93 -10.02 11.69
N ALA A 23 1.74 -9.03 11.35
CA ALA A 23 3.19 -9.07 11.46
C ALA A 23 3.68 -8.44 12.77
N ASP A 24 4.68 -9.05 13.41
CA ASP A 24 5.35 -8.45 14.57
C ASP A 24 6.34 -7.37 14.13
N TRP A 25 5.78 -6.19 13.83
CA TRP A 25 6.56 -5.02 13.38
C TRP A 25 7.61 -4.57 14.38
N HIS A 26 7.38 -4.75 15.69
CA HIS A 26 8.33 -4.35 16.71
C HIS A 26 9.59 -5.23 16.65
N ASN A 27 9.41 -6.55 16.65
CA ASN A 27 10.51 -7.50 16.55
C ASN A 27 11.24 -7.40 15.21
N LEU A 28 10.50 -7.23 14.11
CA LEU A 28 11.12 -7.00 12.80
C LEU A 28 12.07 -5.80 12.80
N LYS A 29 11.63 -4.65 13.32
CA LYS A 29 12.47 -3.45 13.40
C LYS A 29 13.75 -3.68 14.20
N GLN A 30 13.67 -4.43 15.30
CA GLN A 30 14.83 -4.78 16.11
C GLN A 30 15.83 -5.64 15.32
N ILE A 31 15.35 -6.68 14.64
CA ILE A 31 16.21 -7.57 13.84
C ILE A 31 16.88 -6.81 12.69
N LEU A 32 16.14 -5.92 12.02
CA LEU A 32 16.71 -5.10 10.96
C LEU A 32 17.78 -4.13 11.49
N SER A 33 17.55 -3.53 12.67
CA SER A 33 18.49 -2.64 13.34
C SER A 33 19.77 -3.37 13.73
N ASP A 34 19.65 -4.53 14.36
CA ASP A 34 20.79 -5.36 14.79
C ASP A 34 21.63 -5.81 13.58
N ARG A 35 20.96 -6.24 12.51
CA ARG A 35 21.61 -6.60 11.26
C ARG A 35 22.37 -5.42 10.65
N TYR A 36 21.72 -4.26 10.55
CA TYR A 36 22.32 -3.05 10.00
C TYR A 36 23.59 -2.68 10.76
N THR A 37 23.49 -2.63 12.10
CA THR A 37 24.62 -2.33 12.98
C THR A 37 25.77 -3.33 12.81
N LYS A 38 25.45 -4.63 12.71
CA LYS A 38 26.44 -5.70 12.51
C LYS A 38 27.20 -5.55 11.18
N ILE A 39 26.53 -5.12 10.12
CA ILE A 39 27.12 -5.04 8.78
C ILE A 39 27.89 -3.75 8.58
N TYR A 40 27.33 -2.63 9.01
CA TYR A 40 27.87 -1.31 8.71
C TYR A 40 28.61 -0.64 9.86
N GLY A 41 28.53 -1.19 11.08
CA GLY A 41 29.10 -0.56 12.28
C GLY A 41 28.40 0.73 12.72
N GLU A 42 27.28 1.05 12.11
CA GLU A 42 26.45 2.25 12.32
C GLU A 42 25.09 1.83 12.86
N THR A 43 24.43 2.71 13.62
CA THR A 43 23.09 2.42 14.15
C THR A 43 22.01 3.01 13.24
N CYS A 44 20.95 2.22 12.96
CA CYS A 44 19.71 2.70 12.38
C CYS A 44 18.54 2.02 13.11
N GLU A 45 17.71 2.81 13.79
CA GLU A 45 16.65 2.29 14.65
C GLU A 45 15.44 1.72 13.90
N PHE A 46 15.37 1.84 12.59
CA PHE A 46 14.24 1.39 11.77
C PHE A 46 12.86 1.86 12.27
N LYS A 47 12.79 2.98 12.99
CA LYS A 47 11.49 3.61 13.33
C LYS A 47 10.62 3.77 12.10
N HIS A 48 11.27 4.24 11.03
CA HIS A 48 10.73 4.26 9.66
C HIS A 48 11.58 3.34 8.80
N ILE A 49 11.08 2.15 8.51
CA ILE A 49 11.82 1.12 7.75
C ILE A 49 12.41 1.69 6.45
N SER A 50 11.65 2.49 5.72
CA SER A 50 12.11 3.10 4.47
C SER A 50 13.35 3.97 4.62
N ALA A 51 13.47 4.77 5.69
CA ALA A 51 14.61 5.66 5.87
C ALA A 51 15.93 4.90 6.03
N CYS A 52 15.90 3.75 6.75
CA CYS A 52 17.10 2.93 6.89
C CYS A 52 17.43 2.13 5.61
N LEU A 53 16.42 1.79 4.81
CA LEU A 53 16.65 1.21 3.49
C LEU A 53 17.29 2.21 2.52
N ASP A 54 16.94 3.51 2.63
CA ASP A 54 17.56 4.56 1.82
C ASP A 54 19.09 4.59 2.03
N TYR A 55 19.58 4.45 3.29
CA TYR A 55 21.02 4.36 3.56
C TYR A 55 21.70 3.15 2.91
N ILE A 56 21.01 1.99 2.85
CA ILE A 56 21.54 0.80 2.18
C ILE A 56 21.63 1.05 0.67
N VAL A 57 20.64 1.74 0.08
CA VAL A 57 20.65 2.16 -1.33
C VAL A 57 21.78 3.14 -1.60
N GLU A 58 22.00 4.12 -0.72
CA GLU A 58 23.11 5.09 -0.83
C GLU A 58 24.49 4.43 -0.76
N LYS A 59 24.62 3.31 -0.03
CA LYS A 59 25.83 2.49 0.03
C LYS A 59 25.99 1.57 -1.20
N GLU A 60 25.04 1.57 -2.13
CA GLU A 60 25.01 0.71 -3.33
C GLU A 60 25.10 -0.80 -3.02
N ASP A 61 24.71 -1.21 -1.80
CA ASP A 61 24.75 -2.61 -1.35
C ASP A 61 23.49 -3.39 -1.75
N GLU A 62 23.37 -3.68 -3.03
CA GLU A 62 22.23 -4.43 -3.59
C GLU A 62 22.08 -5.84 -2.98
N LYS A 63 23.16 -6.45 -2.53
CA LYS A 63 23.11 -7.77 -1.90
C LYS A 63 22.43 -7.68 -0.54
N GLU A 64 22.84 -6.73 0.28
CA GLU A 64 22.22 -6.54 1.58
C GLU A 64 20.81 -6.00 1.48
N LEU A 65 20.51 -5.12 0.54
CA LEU A 65 19.16 -4.66 0.30
C LEU A 65 18.19 -5.84 0.02
N LYS A 66 18.60 -6.81 -0.79
CA LYS A 66 17.83 -8.05 -1.05
C LYS A 66 17.69 -8.91 0.20
N ASN A 67 18.72 -8.98 1.04
CA ASN A 67 18.66 -9.71 2.31
C ASN A 67 17.66 -9.05 3.27
N PHE A 68 17.65 -7.72 3.35
CA PHE A 68 16.66 -6.99 4.15
C PHE A 68 15.24 -7.24 3.64
N PHE A 69 15.00 -7.20 2.34
CA PHE A 69 13.69 -7.52 1.76
C PHE A 69 13.25 -8.95 2.09
N LYS A 70 14.18 -9.92 2.06
CA LYS A 70 13.87 -11.30 2.41
C LYS A 70 13.45 -11.45 3.88
N ILE A 71 14.17 -10.81 4.80
CA ILE A 71 13.78 -10.80 6.23
C ILE A 71 12.39 -10.20 6.40
N MET A 72 12.11 -9.07 5.75
CA MET A 72 10.79 -8.44 5.80
C MET A 72 9.70 -9.35 5.24
N GLU A 73 9.94 -10.02 4.10
CA GLU A 73 9.03 -10.98 3.52
C GLU A 73 8.71 -12.13 4.49
N GLU A 74 9.72 -12.70 5.12
CA GLU A 74 9.55 -13.78 6.10
C GLU A 74 8.65 -13.35 7.26
N TYR A 75 8.81 -12.13 7.75
CA TYR A 75 7.96 -11.57 8.82
C TYR A 75 6.54 -11.26 8.35
N GLU A 76 6.37 -10.65 7.20
CA GLU A 76 5.07 -10.35 6.61
C GLU A 76 4.28 -11.62 6.29
N MET A 77 4.98 -12.73 6.02
CA MET A 77 4.37 -14.02 5.69
C MET A 77 4.12 -14.92 6.91
N SER A 78 4.78 -14.67 8.05
CA SER A 78 4.78 -15.60 9.20
C SER A 78 3.39 -15.87 9.77
N ASN A 79 2.51 -14.89 9.76
CA ASN A 79 1.15 -14.96 10.28
C ASN A 79 0.12 -14.49 9.25
N ILE A 80 0.38 -14.72 7.97
CA ILE A 80 -0.43 -14.16 6.87
C ILE A 80 -1.91 -14.59 6.95
N ASP A 81 -2.19 -15.78 7.47
CA ASP A 81 -3.55 -16.32 7.65
C ASP A 81 -4.31 -15.65 8.81
N GLU A 82 -3.61 -14.88 9.67
CA GLU A 82 -4.18 -14.13 10.77
C GLU A 82 -4.51 -12.68 10.41
N ASN A 83 -4.22 -12.28 9.17
CA ASN A 83 -4.55 -10.95 8.67
C ASN A 83 -6.04 -10.67 8.81
N LYS A 84 -6.38 -9.46 9.23
CA LYS A 84 -7.78 -9.03 9.37
C LYS A 84 -8.18 -8.16 8.19
N GLU A 85 -9.27 -8.54 7.53
CA GLU A 85 -9.85 -7.74 6.47
C GLU A 85 -10.48 -6.45 7.02
N ILE A 86 -10.22 -5.33 6.37
CA ILE A 86 -10.96 -4.07 6.60
C ILE A 86 -12.24 -4.18 5.76
N GLN A 87 -13.32 -4.56 6.43
CA GLN A 87 -14.58 -4.98 5.81
C GLN A 87 -15.21 -3.92 4.90
N GLU A 88 -15.02 -2.65 5.23
CA GLU A 88 -15.49 -1.53 4.42
C GLU A 88 -14.71 -1.44 3.11
N SER A 89 -13.39 -1.62 3.15
CA SER A 89 -12.55 -1.63 1.95
C SER A 89 -12.90 -2.79 1.03
N ILE A 90 -13.07 -3.99 1.60
CA ILE A 90 -13.52 -5.18 0.86
C ILE A 90 -14.90 -4.93 0.23
N PHE A 91 -15.83 -4.35 0.99
CA PHE A 91 -17.16 -4.02 0.46
C PHE A 91 -17.09 -3.01 -0.68
N PHE A 92 -16.30 -1.95 -0.54
CA PHE A 92 -16.09 -0.94 -1.59
C PHE A 92 -15.54 -1.58 -2.87
N ILE A 93 -14.45 -2.36 -2.75
CA ILE A 93 -13.79 -3.00 -3.90
C ILE A 93 -14.72 -3.95 -4.65
N ASN A 94 -15.63 -4.63 -3.93
CA ASN A 94 -16.58 -5.57 -4.53
C ASN A 94 -17.83 -4.89 -5.12
N ASN A 95 -18.12 -3.63 -4.77
CA ASN A 95 -19.36 -2.93 -5.12
C ASN A 95 -19.11 -1.51 -5.64
N LEU A 96 -18.09 -1.32 -6.48
CA LEU A 96 -17.65 -0.01 -6.98
C LEU A 96 -18.78 0.81 -7.61
N GLU A 97 -19.71 0.15 -8.31
CA GLU A 97 -20.87 0.76 -8.96
C GLU A 97 -21.83 1.47 -7.98
N LEU A 98 -21.94 0.98 -6.74
CA LEU A 98 -22.76 1.60 -5.69
C LEU A 98 -22.26 2.99 -5.29
N PHE A 99 -21.02 3.29 -5.60
CA PHE A 99 -20.31 4.51 -5.25
C PHE A 99 -20.10 5.45 -6.45
N GLY A 100 -20.74 5.12 -7.59
CA GLY A 100 -20.62 5.92 -8.81
C GLY A 100 -19.24 5.84 -9.47
N VAL A 101 -18.49 4.77 -9.19
CA VAL A 101 -17.22 4.50 -9.85
C VAL A 101 -17.46 4.03 -11.28
N PRO A 102 -16.75 4.56 -12.29
CA PRO A 102 -16.89 4.12 -13.68
C PRO A 102 -16.59 2.63 -13.85
N LYS A 103 -17.32 1.95 -14.77
CA LYS A 103 -17.14 0.50 -15.02
C LYS A 103 -15.75 0.13 -15.52
N GLU A 104 -15.09 1.02 -16.24
CA GLU A 104 -13.77 0.81 -16.84
C GLU A 104 -12.62 1.17 -15.88
N ILE A 105 -12.95 1.49 -14.61
CA ILE A 105 -11.94 1.81 -13.61
C ILE A 105 -10.93 0.65 -13.46
N LYS A 106 -9.68 0.98 -13.35
CA LYS A 106 -8.62 0.04 -13.02
C LYS A 106 -8.24 0.19 -11.56
N LEU A 107 -7.96 -0.93 -10.90
CA LEU A 107 -7.47 -0.95 -9.53
C LEU A 107 -5.99 -1.28 -9.51
N ALA A 108 -5.23 -0.56 -8.69
CA ALA A 108 -3.83 -0.83 -8.46
C ALA A 108 -3.50 -0.82 -6.97
N ILE A 109 -2.46 -1.57 -6.60
CA ILE A 109 -1.86 -1.52 -5.26
C ILE A 109 -0.54 -0.77 -5.33
N TYR A 110 -0.33 0.10 -4.34
CA TYR A 110 0.98 0.64 -4.00
C TYR A 110 1.24 0.53 -2.51
N SER A 111 2.02 -0.46 -2.12
CA SER A 111 2.33 -0.74 -0.72
C SER A 111 3.82 -0.82 -0.44
N LEU A 112 4.21 -0.56 0.81
CA LEU A 112 5.58 -0.82 1.30
C LEU A 112 5.74 -2.25 1.84
N ASN A 113 4.76 -3.10 1.66
CA ASN A 113 4.89 -4.54 1.87
C ASN A 113 5.57 -5.19 0.67
N THR A 114 6.11 -6.39 0.87
CA THR A 114 6.67 -7.18 -0.23
C THR A 114 5.56 -7.63 -1.18
N ARG A 115 5.88 -7.76 -2.46
CA ARG A 115 4.92 -8.21 -3.49
C ARG A 115 4.27 -9.54 -3.11
N LYS A 116 5.04 -10.44 -2.51
CA LYS A 116 4.54 -11.75 -2.08
C LYS A 116 3.49 -11.61 -0.97
N ALA A 117 3.74 -10.80 0.04
CA ALA A 117 2.77 -10.52 1.10
C ALA A 117 1.50 -9.87 0.54
N ILE A 118 1.64 -8.91 -0.38
CA ILE A 118 0.51 -8.26 -1.06
C ILE A 118 -0.35 -9.30 -1.77
N ILE A 119 0.24 -10.12 -2.65
CA ILE A 119 -0.50 -11.11 -3.45
C ILE A 119 -1.21 -12.13 -2.56
N ASN A 120 -0.54 -12.62 -1.52
CA ASN A 120 -1.15 -13.60 -0.60
C ASN A 120 -2.30 -12.97 0.20
N SER A 121 -2.14 -11.78 0.75
CA SER A 121 -3.20 -11.07 1.48
C SER A 121 -4.44 -10.84 0.61
N LEU A 122 -4.26 -10.36 -0.64
CA LEU A 122 -5.36 -10.16 -1.57
C LEU A 122 -6.02 -11.48 -2.01
N THR A 123 -5.25 -12.58 -2.08
CA THR A 123 -5.75 -13.91 -2.43
C THR A 123 -6.60 -14.47 -1.29
N LEU A 124 -6.13 -14.37 -0.05
CA LEU A 124 -6.90 -14.76 1.14
C LEU A 124 -8.20 -13.98 1.25
N ALA A 125 -8.15 -12.66 1.01
CA ALA A 125 -9.33 -11.79 0.96
C ALA A 125 -10.22 -12.01 -0.29
N LYS A 126 -9.84 -12.91 -1.21
CA LYS A 126 -10.58 -13.26 -2.45
C LYS A 126 -10.82 -12.08 -3.41
N ILE A 127 -9.93 -11.09 -3.39
CA ILE A 127 -10.01 -9.89 -4.23
C ILE A 127 -8.79 -9.69 -5.15
N TYR A 128 -7.83 -10.60 -5.16
CA TYR A 128 -6.63 -10.49 -6.00
C TYR A 128 -6.97 -10.19 -7.46
N ASN A 129 -7.96 -10.87 -8.03
CA ASN A 129 -8.38 -10.71 -9.42
C ASN A 129 -9.01 -9.34 -9.75
N LYS A 130 -9.27 -8.51 -8.75
CA LYS A 130 -9.78 -7.14 -8.95
C LYS A 130 -8.69 -6.15 -9.33
N PHE A 131 -7.44 -6.49 -9.08
CA PHE A 131 -6.31 -5.58 -9.25
C PHE A 131 -5.58 -5.84 -10.58
N ASP A 132 -5.41 -4.77 -11.34
CA ASP A 132 -4.75 -4.79 -12.66
C ASP A 132 -3.23 -4.59 -12.54
N PHE A 133 -2.75 -3.97 -11.43
CA PHE A 133 -1.34 -3.69 -11.25
C PHE A 133 -0.95 -3.61 -9.77
N ILE A 134 0.23 -4.10 -9.43
CA ILE A 134 0.75 -4.13 -8.05
C ILE A 134 2.17 -3.59 -8.04
N ILE A 135 2.43 -2.66 -7.13
CA ILE A 135 3.77 -2.20 -6.75
C ILE A 135 4.00 -2.53 -5.28
N GLY A 136 5.00 -3.36 -5.02
CA GLY A 136 5.53 -3.66 -3.70
C GLY A 136 6.82 -2.90 -3.42
N ARG A 137 7.38 -3.14 -2.24
CA ARG A 137 8.62 -2.51 -1.75
C ARG A 137 9.80 -2.70 -2.69
N GLU A 138 9.98 -3.89 -3.22
CA GLU A 138 11.11 -4.28 -4.06
C GLU A 138 11.03 -3.73 -5.49
N ASP A 139 9.88 -3.24 -5.90
CA ASP A 139 9.66 -2.72 -7.25
C ASP A 139 10.19 -1.30 -7.45
N ILE A 140 10.55 -0.60 -6.36
CA ILE A 140 10.96 0.80 -6.35
C ILE A 140 12.26 0.98 -5.57
N ARG A 141 12.88 2.14 -5.72
CA ARG A 141 14.13 2.52 -5.02
C ARG A 141 13.97 3.70 -4.09
N LYS A 142 12.89 4.43 -4.22
CA LYS A 142 12.54 5.54 -3.34
C LYS A 142 11.12 5.31 -2.82
N TRP A 143 11.04 5.10 -1.51
CA TRP A 143 9.80 4.72 -0.85
C TRP A 143 8.98 5.93 -0.40
N LYS A 144 7.71 5.72 -0.08
CA LYS A 144 6.82 6.74 0.48
C LYS A 144 7.54 7.55 1.60
N PRO A 145 7.49 8.88 1.60
CA PRO A 145 6.59 9.75 0.82
C PRO A 145 7.11 10.12 -0.58
N ASN A 146 8.16 9.48 -1.11
CA ASN A 146 8.59 9.68 -2.48
C ASN A 146 7.49 9.20 -3.46
N PRO A 147 7.20 9.96 -4.54
CA PRO A 147 6.11 9.64 -5.46
C PRO A 147 6.42 8.54 -6.47
N GLU A 148 7.60 7.91 -6.44
CA GLU A 148 8.06 6.98 -7.49
C GLU A 148 7.02 5.91 -7.82
N GLY A 149 6.45 5.23 -6.82
CA GLY A 149 5.47 4.17 -7.04
C GLY A 149 4.21 4.65 -7.74
N LEU A 150 3.65 5.80 -7.33
CA LEU A 150 2.47 6.37 -7.98
C LEU A 150 2.76 6.82 -9.41
N LEU A 151 3.95 7.36 -9.66
CA LEU A 151 4.35 7.78 -11.01
C LEU A 151 4.56 6.57 -11.93
N ARG A 152 5.10 5.44 -11.43
CA ARG A 152 5.19 4.18 -12.19
C ARG A 152 3.82 3.63 -12.56
N ILE A 153 2.85 3.66 -11.64
CA ILE A 153 1.45 3.27 -11.92
C ILE A 153 0.88 4.17 -13.03
N LYS A 154 1.07 5.48 -12.91
CA LYS A 154 0.64 6.44 -13.93
C LYS A 154 1.20 6.11 -15.32
N GLU A 155 2.49 5.81 -15.40
CA GLU A 155 3.17 5.47 -16.65
C GLU A 155 2.66 4.15 -17.22
N TYR A 156 2.51 3.11 -16.39
CA TYR A 156 2.01 1.80 -16.81
C TYR A 156 0.64 1.90 -17.49
N PHE A 157 -0.28 2.69 -16.93
CA PHE A 157 -1.63 2.84 -17.50
C PHE A 157 -1.72 3.95 -18.55
N GLY A 158 -0.70 4.77 -18.75
CA GLY A 158 -0.71 5.86 -19.70
C GLY A 158 -1.74 6.97 -19.39
N VAL A 159 -2.03 7.21 -18.10
CA VAL A 159 -3.08 8.13 -17.66
C VAL A 159 -2.50 9.47 -17.17
N LYS A 160 -3.37 10.48 -17.03
CA LYS A 160 -3.02 11.76 -16.40
C LYS A 160 -3.11 11.63 -14.88
N LYS A 161 -2.33 12.45 -14.14
CA LYS A 161 -2.39 12.53 -12.68
C LYS A 161 -3.81 12.82 -12.16
N SER A 162 -4.56 13.69 -12.84
CA SER A 162 -5.95 14.02 -12.50
C SER A 162 -6.94 12.86 -12.67
N GLU A 163 -6.58 11.84 -13.45
CA GLU A 163 -7.38 10.64 -13.67
C GLU A 163 -7.11 9.53 -12.65
N MET A 164 -6.21 9.78 -11.71
CA MET A 164 -5.87 8.87 -10.61
C MET A 164 -6.41 9.39 -9.28
N ILE A 165 -6.64 8.48 -8.35
CA ILE A 165 -6.93 8.76 -6.95
C ILE A 165 -6.25 7.69 -6.09
N TYR A 166 -5.69 8.08 -4.95
CA TYR A 166 -4.95 7.20 -4.07
C TYR A 166 -5.51 7.23 -2.65
N PHE A 167 -5.58 6.06 -2.01
CA PHE A 167 -6.03 5.90 -0.63
C PHE A 167 -5.02 5.08 0.15
N GLY A 168 -4.71 5.52 1.35
CA GLY A 168 -3.88 4.81 2.33
C GLY A 168 -4.31 5.14 3.74
N ASP A 169 -3.73 4.49 4.74
CA ASP A 169 -4.10 4.65 6.15
C ASP A 169 -3.28 5.72 6.87
N LEU A 170 -2.11 6.09 6.34
CA LEU A 170 -1.20 7.01 7.00
C LEU A 170 -1.14 8.38 6.30
N GLN A 171 -0.85 9.41 7.09
CA GLN A 171 -0.56 10.75 6.54
C GLN A 171 0.56 10.73 5.48
N LYS A 172 1.49 9.78 5.59
CA LYS A 172 2.56 9.53 4.62
C LYS A 172 2.02 9.17 3.22
N ASP A 173 0.87 8.48 3.13
CA ASP A 173 0.23 8.15 1.86
C ASP A 173 -0.34 9.39 1.19
N VAL A 174 -1.02 10.23 1.98
CA VAL A 174 -1.54 11.51 1.51
C VAL A 174 -0.40 12.42 1.03
N GLU A 175 0.70 12.45 1.76
CA GLU A 175 1.90 13.18 1.37
C GLU A 175 2.53 12.63 0.08
N THR A 176 2.56 11.30 -0.08
CA THR A 176 3.03 10.65 -1.31
C THR A 176 2.19 11.08 -2.52
N GLY A 177 0.88 11.09 -2.37
CA GLY A 177 -0.02 11.57 -3.41
C GLY A 177 0.18 13.05 -3.72
N LYS A 178 0.32 13.89 -2.70
CA LYS A 178 0.64 15.32 -2.87
C LYS A 178 1.95 15.52 -3.63
N ASN A 179 3.01 14.77 -3.28
CA ASN A 179 4.31 14.83 -3.96
C ASN A 179 4.22 14.34 -5.41
N ALA A 180 3.32 13.39 -5.70
CA ALA A 180 3.03 12.94 -7.06
C ALA A 180 2.17 13.93 -7.85
N GLY A 181 1.47 14.86 -7.20
CA GLY A 181 0.42 15.70 -7.78
C GLY A 181 -0.83 14.89 -8.14
N ILE A 182 -1.13 13.86 -7.35
CA ILE A 182 -2.27 12.95 -7.48
C ILE A 182 -3.19 13.15 -6.29
N GLU A 183 -4.49 13.22 -6.54
CA GLU A 183 -5.52 13.33 -5.50
C GLU A 183 -5.44 12.12 -4.56
N SER A 184 -5.32 12.37 -3.25
CA SER A 184 -5.11 11.31 -2.27
C SER A 184 -5.79 11.63 -0.94
N TYR A 185 -6.25 10.57 -0.27
CA TYR A 185 -7.04 10.62 0.94
C TYR A 185 -6.65 9.51 1.91
N LEU A 186 -7.02 9.69 3.16
CA LEU A 186 -7.03 8.59 4.12
C LEU A 186 -8.15 7.62 3.79
N ILE A 187 -7.93 6.34 4.11
CA ILE A 187 -8.91 5.26 3.89
C ILE A 187 -10.23 5.50 4.63
N ASP A 188 -10.20 6.27 5.72
CA ASP A 188 -11.38 6.71 6.48
C ASP A 188 -12.47 7.31 5.59
N GLU A 189 -12.08 7.97 4.51
CA GLU A 189 -13.03 8.54 3.56
C GLU A 189 -13.86 7.45 2.83
N ILE A 190 -13.23 6.33 2.47
CA ILE A 190 -13.93 5.17 1.91
C ILE A 190 -14.79 4.49 2.99
N ILE A 191 -14.24 4.31 4.18
CA ILE A 191 -14.96 3.71 5.32
C ILE A 191 -16.25 4.50 5.61
N ASN A 192 -16.15 5.83 5.70
CA ASN A 192 -17.30 6.70 5.92
C ASN A 192 -18.30 6.62 4.78
N LEU A 193 -17.83 6.58 3.52
CA LEU A 193 -18.68 6.45 2.33
C LEU A 193 -19.47 5.13 2.35
N VAL A 194 -18.81 4.03 2.68
CA VAL A 194 -19.43 2.70 2.79
C VAL A 194 -20.44 2.65 3.92
N ASN A 195 -20.10 3.17 5.11
CA ASN A 195 -21.00 3.17 6.26
C ASN A 195 -22.26 3.99 5.98
N LYS A 196 -22.13 5.14 5.32
CA LYS A 196 -23.27 5.93 4.87
C LYS A 196 -24.14 5.12 3.89
N LYS A 197 -23.53 4.49 2.90
CA LYS A 197 -24.25 3.69 1.90
C LYS A 197 -24.98 2.51 2.51
N ARG A 198 -24.35 1.79 3.43
CA ARG A 198 -24.98 0.68 4.18
C ARG A 198 -26.17 1.16 5.03
N ALA A 199 -26.09 2.36 5.62
CA ALA A 199 -27.21 2.94 6.37
C ALA A 199 -28.40 3.26 5.44
N GLU A 200 -28.14 3.83 4.27
CA GLU A 200 -29.19 4.10 3.26
C GLU A 200 -29.88 2.81 2.79
N MET A 201 -29.12 1.72 2.58
CA MET A 201 -29.65 0.42 2.14
C MET A 201 -30.49 -0.32 3.22
N LYS A 202 -30.29 -0.02 4.51
CA LYS A 202 -31.08 -0.63 5.61
C LYS A 202 -32.42 0.07 5.85
N ILE A 203 -32.61 1.26 5.30
CA ILE A 203 -33.82 2.06 5.45
C ILE A 203 -34.83 1.80 4.31
N THR A 204 -34.35 1.16 3.23
CA THR A 204 -35.19 0.74 2.08
C THR A 204 -35.56 -0.73 2.20
#